data_f02febcd7b09f899046afb971d3206ff
#
_entry.id   f02febcd7b09f899046afb971d3206ff
#
_cell.length_a   1.000
_cell.length_b   1.000
_cell.length_c   1.000
_cell.angle_alpha   90.00
_cell.angle_beta   90.00
_cell.angle_gamma   90.00
#
_symmetry.space_group_name_H-M   'P 1'
#
loop_
_entity.id
_entity.type
_entity.pdbx_description
1 polymer ?
#
loop_
_entity_poly.entity_id
_entity_poly.type
_entity_poly.pdbx_seq_one_letter_code
_entity_poly.pdbx_strand_id
1 'polypeptide(L)'
;MSLPADLLLGAISSLLRNPPTSDAASPSADQPAVSSSRSDSRLVSAPLPAAPPAPTAIARNPRVSIHLPFQFLWYDITGTESSYTSLSIASRPEVVTVARPYRHARLTSLEAFVQPTASSATYPQTVDLCWTIDSVTPARSEILSVFGAQRIAWGSVHFSAPILLPAELSSLNPTIKDSVTYTDCPRLTCGFYRNDACVALGSSAPICGSILIRGVIECSAPINRPTPSS
;
A
#
# COMPACT_ATOMS: atom_id res chain seq x y z
N MET A 1 11.96 -22.09 -34.78
CA MET A 1 10.70 -21.75 -35.47
C MET A 1 10.22 -20.45 -34.89
N SER A 2 10.46 -19.34 -35.57
CA SER A 2 10.04 -18.00 -35.13
C SER A 2 8.73 -17.64 -35.81
N LEU A 3 7.73 -17.27 -35.06
CA LEU A 3 6.45 -16.77 -35.57
C LEU A 3 6.63 -15.33 -36.05
N PRO A 4 6.06 -14.94 -37.19
CA PRO A 4 6.20 -13.59 -37.73
C PRO A 4 5.39 -12.56 -36.94
N ALA A 5 6.03 -11.42 -36.68
CA ALA A 5 5.52 -10.29 -35.88
C ALA A 5 4.32 -9.54 -36.51
N ASP A 6 3.92 -9.87 -37.70
CA ASP A 6 2.89 -9.13 -38.46
C ASP A 6 1.44 -9.46 -38.05
N LEU A 7 1.22 -10.52 -37.29
CA LEU A 7 -0.14 -10.91 -36.85
C LEU A 7 -0.64 -10.17 -35.58
N LEU A 8 0.24 -9.50 -34.86
CA LEU A 8 -0.11 -8.79 -33.63
C LEU A 8 -0.54 -7.33 -33.86
N LEU A 9 -0.16 -6.72 -34.97
CA LEU A 9 -0.52 -5.34 -35.31
C LEU A 9 -1.95 -5.19 -35.89
N GLY A 10 -2.53 -6.28 -36.43
CA GLY A 10 -3.88 -6.24 -37.01
C GLY A 10 -5.01 -6.20 -36.02
N ALA A 11 -4.80 -6.70 -34.80
CA ALA A 11 -5.88 -6.85 -33.79
C ALA A 11 -6.14 -5.56 -32.98
N ILE A 12 -5.20 -4.64 -32.94
CA ILE A 12 -5.34 -3.40 -32.14
C ILE A 12 -6.01 -2.28 -32.94
N SER A 13 -5.96 -2.32 -34.27
CA SER A 13 -6.55 -1.27 -35.12
C SER A 13 -8.08 -1.37 -35.27
N SER A 14 -8.70 -2.49 -34.94
CA SER A 14 -10.16 -2.67 -35.05
C SER A 14 -10.96 -2.19 -33.82
N LEU A 15 -10.29 -1.94 -32.70
CA LEU A 15 -10.93 -1.49 -31.46
C LEU A 15 -11.05 0.04 -31.31
N LEU A 16 -10.41 0.81 -32.21
CA LEU A 16 -10.38 2.28 -32.13
C LEU A 16 -11.29 3.01 -33.12
N ARG A 17 -12.14 2.27 -33.84
CA ARG A 17 -13.01 2.86 -34.87
C ARG A 17 -14.47 2.50 -34.62
N ASN A 18 -15.10 3.13 -33.64
CA ASN A 18 -16.54 3.46 -33.66
C ASN A 18 -16.97 4.09 -32.33
N PRO A 19 -17.16 5.41 -32.26
CA PRO A 19 -18.01 6.00 -31.24
C PRO A 19 -19.47 5.89 -31.67
N PRO A 20 -20.41 5.50 -30.82
CA PRO A 20 -21.83 5.54 -31.14
C PRO A 20 -22.34 6.98 -31.12
N THR A 21 -22.78 7.47 -32.26
CA THR A 21 -23.61 8.66 -32.39
C THR A 21 -25.03 8.35 -31.96
N SER A 22 -25.52 9.06 -30.96
CA SER A 22 -26.93 9.06 -30.58
C SER A 22 -27.65 10.15 -31.32
N ASP A 23 -28.44 9.80 -32.33
CA ASP A 23 -29.45 10.67 -32.91
C ASP A 23 -30.76 10.52 -32.16
N ALA A 24 -31.19 11.65 -31.60
CA ALA A 24 -32.54 11.79 -31.03
C ALA A 24 -33.49 12.27 -32.11
N ALA A 25 -34.45 11.44 -32.49
CA ALA A 25 -35.59 11.83 -33.27
C ALA A 25 -36.87 11.79 -32.41
N SER A 26 -37.50 12.94 -32.28
CA SER A 26 -38.87 13.06 -31.75
C SER A 26 -39.90 12.73 -32.84
N PRO A 27 -40.95 12.04 -32.53
CA PRO A 27 -42.18 12.15 -33.31
C PRO A 27 -43.29 12.84 -32.52
N SER A 28 -43.83 13.87 -33.16
CA SER A 28 -45.10 14.52 -32.88
C SER A 28 -46.24 13.58 -33.27
N ALA A 29 -47.21 13.40 -32.42
CA ALA A 29 -48.51 12.79 -32.79
C ALA A 29 -49.64 13.39 -31.99
N ASP A 30 -50.64 13.86 -32.76
CA ASP A 30 -51.90 14.41 -32.39
C ASP A 30 -52.73 13.60 -31.38
N GLN A 31 -53.37 14.31 -30.47
CA GLN A 31 -54.43 13.82 -29.60
C GLN A 31 -55.80 14.28 -30.09
N PRO A 32 -56.83 13.44 -29.97
CA PRO A 32 -58.21 13.91 -29.86
C PRO A 32 -58.66 14.03 -28.40
N ALA A 33 -59.30 15.16 -28.13
CA ALA A 33 -59.88 15.50 -26.86
C ALA A 33 -61.05 14.60 -26.49
N VAL A 34 -61.03 14.05 -25.26
CA VAL A 34 -62.24 13.52 -24.60
C VAL A 34 -62.46 14.34 -23.33
N SER A 35 -63.46 15.16 -23.34
CA SER A 35 -63.97 15.92 -22.20
C SER A 35 -64.74 14.98 -21.26
N SER A 36 -64.24 14.74 -20.07
CA SER A 36 -65.04 14.23 -18.95
C SER A 36 -64.92 15.21 -17.77
N SER A 37 -66.03 15.90 -17.55
CA SER A 37 -66.22 16.73 -16.36
C SER A 37 -66.31 15.86 -15.11
N ARG A 38 -65.25 15.88 -14.30
CA ARG A 38 -65.30 15.43 -12.91
C ARG A 38 -65.07 16.67 -12.02
N SER A 39 -66.01 16.92 -11.13
CA SER A 39 -65.95 17.90 -10.08
C SER A 39 -64.79 17.58 -9.17
N ASP A 40 -63.70 18.34 -9.35
CA ASP A 40 -62.55 18.29 -8.44
C ASP A 40 -62.89 19.04 -7.14
N SER A 41 -63.13 18.30 -6.09
CA SER A 41 -62.97 18.81 -4.76
C SER A 41 -61.47 19.12 -4.55
N ARG A 42 -61.09 20.37 -4.74
CA ARG A 42 -59.75 20.86 -4.45
C ARG A 42 -59.48 20.62 -2.96
N LEU A 43 -58.79 19.56 -2.66
CA LEU A 43 -58.01 19.46 -1.42
C LEU A 43 -56.94 20.60 -1.51
N VAL A 44 -57.15 21.66 -0.79
CA VAL A 44 -56.15 22.67 -0.61
C VAL A 44 -55.04 22.06 0.23
N SER A 45 -54.07 21.47 -0.46
CA SER A 45 -52.85 21.00 0.16
C SER A 45 -52.16 22.22 0.76
N ALA A 46 -52.05 22.30 2.07
CA ALA A 46 -51.25 23.29 2.73
C ALA A 46 -49.79 23.20 2.17
N PRO A 47 -49.16 24.33 1.82
CA PRO A 47 -47.80 24.27 1.31
C PRO A 47 -46.93 23.62 2.37
N LEU A 48 -46.20 22.61 1.94
CA LEU A 48 -45.20 21.93 2.80
C LEU A 48 -44.20 22.99 3.31
N PRO A 49 -43.89 22.99 4.61
CA PRO A 49 -42.87 23.89 5.14
C PRO A 49 -41.59 23.72 4.31
N ALA A 50 -41.00 24.86 3.93
CA ALA A 50 -39.74 24.87 3.18
C ALA A 50 -38.69 24.00 3.91
N ALA A 51 -38.04 23.12 3.19
CA ALA A 51 -36.95 22.31 3.76
C ALA A 51 -35.92 23.26 4.41
N PRO A 52 -35.42 22.95 5.59
CA PRO A 52 -34.38 23.76 6.23
C PRO A 52 -33.20 23.88 5.25
N PRO A 53 -32.55 25.05 5.18
CA PRO A 53 -31.41 25.23 4.31
C PRO A 53 -30.37 24.13 4.61
N ALA A 54 -29.83 23.54 3.55
CA ALA A 54 -28.77 22.55 3.69
C ALA A 54 -27.66 23.13 4.59
N PRO A 55 -27.16 22.38 5.58
CA PRO A 55 -26.12 22.89 6.45
C PRO A 55 -24.97 23.38 5.55
N THR A 56 -24.62 24.66 5.69
CA THR A 56 -23.48 25.24 4.98
C THR A 56 -22.29 24.32 5.23
N ALA A 57 -21.75 23.76 4.17
CA ALA A 57 -20.59 22.87 4.29
C ALA A 57 -19.54 23.62 5.12
N ILE A 58 -19.32 23.17 6.35
CA ILE A 58 -18.28 23.71 7.21
C ILE A 58 -17.00 23.53 6.40
N ALA A 59 -16.41 24.65 5.95
CA ALA A 59 -15.14 24.62 5.25
C ALA A 59 -14.19 23.83 6.15
N ARG A 60 -13.87 22.60 5.75
CA ARG A 60 -12.92 21.78 6.50
C ARG A 60 -11.62 22.56 6.46
N ASN A 61 -11.26 23.16 7.59
CA ASN A 61 -9.92 23.72 7.74
C ASN A 61 -8.94 22.67 7.23
N PRO A 62 -8.00 23.05 6.35
CA PRO A 62 -6.99 22.10 5.89
C PRO A 62 -6.39 21.48 7.13
N ARG A 63 -6.53 20.16 7.29
CA ARG A 63 -5.99 19.45 8.46
C ARG A 63 -4.50 19.69 8.42
N VAL A 64 -3.97 20.37 9.42
CA VAL A 64 -2.54 20.52 9.57
C VAL A 64 -1.99 19.11 9.75
N SER A 65 -1.23 18.65 8.79
CA SER A 65 -0.50 17.40 8.85
C SER A 65 0.97 17.66 9.07
N ILE A 66 1.63 16.75 9.75
CA ILE A 66 3.08 16.76 9.94
C ILE A 66 3.67 15.48 9.40
N HIS A 67 4.84 15.58 8.78
CA HIS A 67 5.57 14.44 8.25
C HIS A 67 6.70 14.09 9.20
N LEU A 68 6.66 12.89 9.75
CA LEU A 68 7.62 12.40 10.74
C LEU A 68 8.41 11.24 10.15
N PRO A 69 9.72 11.39 9.96
CA PRO A 69 10.56 10.29 9.50
C PRO A 69 10.78 9.27 10.61
N PHE A 70 10.93 8.01 10.24
CA PHE A 70 11.37 6.93 11.12
C PHE A 70 12.37 6.04 10.43
N GLN A 71 13.25 5.42 11.20
CA GLN A 71 14.17 4.40 10.75
C GLN A 71 14.47 3.46 11.91
N PHE A 72 14.59 2.17 11.62
CA PHE A 72 15.02 1.17 12.59
C PHE A 72 15.75 0.00 11.92
N LEU A 73 16.62 -0.63 12.68
CA LEU A 73 17.19 -1.92 12.33
C LEU A 73 16.14 -2.99 12.60
N TRP A 74 15.82 -3.79 11.58
CA TRP A 74 14.86 -4.86 11.75
C TRP A 74 15.53 -6.20 12.04
N TYR A 75 16.52 -6.58 11.22
CA TYR A 75 17.09 -7.91 11.25
C TYR A 75 18.58 -7.90 10.91
N ASP A 76 19.37 -8.66 11.68
CA ASP A 76 20.76 -8.94 11.38
C ASP A 76 20.89 -10.34 10.81
N ILE A 77 21.44 -10.46 9.61
CA ILE A 77 21.56 -11.70 8.85
C ILE A 77 22.90 -12.34 9.19
N THR A 78 22.88 -13.54 9.77
CA THR A 78 24.10 -14.30 10.05
C THR A 78 24.54 -15.10 8.83
N GLY A 79 25.85 -15.36 8.71
CA GLY A 79 26.41 -16.06 7.55
C GLY A 79 25.90 -17.49 7.35
N THR A 80 25.29 -18.09 8.38
CA THR A 80 24.68 -19.44 8.33
C THR A 80 23.16 -19.41 8.29
N GLU A 81 22.57 -18.22 8.11
CA GLU A 81 21.13 -18.04 8.16
C GLU A 81 20.40 -18.82 7.06
N SER A 82 19.41 -19.59 7.44
CA SER A 82 18.49 -20.26 6.52
C SER A 82 17.11 -20.28 7.16
N SER A 83 16.53 -19.12 7.30
CA SER A 83 15.26 -18.90 7.97
C SER A 83 14.26 -18.15 7.09
N TYR A 84 13.13 -17.90 7.66
CA TYR A 84 12.03 -17.13 7.10
C TYR A 84 11.47 -16.24 8.20
N THR A 85 11.26 -14.97 7.90
CA THR A 85 10.70 -14.02 8.86
C THR A 85 9.81 -13.00 8.17
N SER A 86 8.89 -12.43 8.91
CA SER A 86 8.04 -11.35 8.44
C SER A 86 7.78 -10.31 9.52
N LEU A 87 7.52 -9.08 9.10
CA LEU A 87 7.31 -7.95 9.98
C LEU A 87 6.15 -7.08 9.49
N SER A 88 5.12 -6.92 10.30
CA SER A 88 4.10 -5.89 10.11
C SER A 88 4.65 -4.53 10.55
N ILE A 89 4.61 -3.53 9.65
CA ILE A 89 5.11 -2.19 9.97
C ILE A 89 4.29 -1.53 11.08
N ALA A 90 2.98 -1.75 11.10
CA ALA A 90 2.09 -1.18 12.11
C ALA A 90 2.34 -1.72 13.53
N SER A 91 3.02 -2.85 13.68
CA SER A 91 3.33 -3.46 14.98
C SER A 91 4.62 -2.93 15.62
N ARG A 92 5.43 -2.16 14.88
CA ARG A 92 6.74 -1.69 15.37
C ARG A 92 6.63 -0.58 16.39
N PRO A 93 7.34 -0.68 17.54
CA PRO A 93 7.34 0.37 18.57
C PRO A 93 7.72 1.74 18.03
N GLU A 94 8.67 1.81 17.11
CA GLU A 94 9.14 3.04 16.48
C GLU A 94 8.01 3.74 15.71
N VAL A 95 7.21 2.96 14.97
CA VAL A 95 6.06 3.46 14.22
C VAL A 95 4.90 3.81 15.15
N VAL A 96 4.58 2.91 16.10
CA VAL A 96 3.50 3.10 17.06
C VAL A 96 3.73 4.35 17.92
N THR A 97 4.96 4.56 18.39
CA THR A 97 5.31 5.72 19.22
C THR A 97 5.11 7.03 18.49
N VAL A 98 5.53 7.09 17.22
CA VAL A 98 5.34 8.28 16.36
C VAL A 98 3.86 8.55 16.09
N ALA A 99 3.07 7.51 15.81
CA ALA A 99 1.64 7.64 15.50
C ALA A 99 0.76 7.87 16.75
N ARG A 100 1.25 7.51 17.94
CA ARG A 100 0.46 7.51 19.20
C ARG A 100 -0.23 8.83 19.54
N PRO A 101 0.43 10.00 19.41
CA PRO A 101 -0.15 11.30 19.75
C PRO A 101 -1.24 11.78 18.78
N TYR A 102 -1.45 11.10 17.65
CA TYR A 102 -2.33 11.54 16.57
C TYR A 102 -3.51 10.59 16.40
N ARG A 103 -4.62 11.12 15.87
CA ARG A 103 -5.80 10.32 15.52
C ARG A 103 -5.64 9.60 14.20
N HIS A 104 -4.92 10.23 13.26
CA HIS A 104 -4.68 9.69 11.93
C HIS A 104 -3.17 9.62 11.68
N ALA A 105 -2.73 8.50 11.12
CA ALA A 105 -1.34 8.29 10.71
C ALA A 105 -1.32 7.45 9.43
N ARG A 106 -0.61 7.93 8.41
CA ARG A 106 -0.50 7.31 7.11
C ARG A 106 0.94 7.31 6.63
N LEU A 107 1.40 6.22 6.05
CA LEU A 107 2.70 6.16 5.39
C LEU A 107 2.67 6.96 4.08
N THR A 108 3.64 7.83 3.88
CA THR A 108 3.87 8.54 2.62
C THR A 108 5.08 8.03 1.87
N SER A 109 6.03 7.42 2.57
CA SER A 109 7.11 6.64 1.98
C SER A 109 7.46 5.47 2.89
N LEU A 110 7.91 4.37 2.30
CA LEU A 110 8.38 3.19 3.01
C LEU A 110 9.36 2.44 2.13
N GLU A 111 10.49 2.06 2.67
CA GLU A 111 11.50 1.27 1.97
C GLU A 111 12.30 0.41 2.95
N ALA A 112 12.76 -0.73 2.46
CA ALA A 112 13.72 -1.56 3.15
C ALA A 112 15.10 -1.44 2.49
N PHE A 113 16.13 -1.47 3.32
CA PHE A 113 17.53 -1.51 2.90
C PHE A 113 18.12 -2.83 3.30
N VAL A 114 18.77 -3.49 2.38
CA VAL A 114 19.64 -4.61 2.69
C VAL A 114 21.08 -4.13 2.54
N GLN A 115 21.78 -4.10 3.65
CA GLN A 115 23.17 -3.63 3.70
C GLN A 115 24.09 -4.81 4.01
N PRO A 116 24.86 -5.30 3.03
CA PRO A 116 25.92 -6.29 3.28
C PRO A 116 27.03 -5.71 4.16
N THR A 117 27.60 -6.54 5.03
CA THR A 117 28.80 -6.19 5.83
C THR A 117 30.07 -6.71 5.16
N ALA A 118 31.23 -6.38 5.70
CA ALA A 118 32.51 -6.91 5.22
C ALA A 118 32.58 -8.45 5.27
N SER A 119 31.87 -9.07 6.21
CA SER A 119 31.80 -10.54 6.33
C SER A 119 31.01 -11.20 5.20
N SER A 120 30.25 -10.43 4.42
CA SER A 120 29.46 -10.96 3.30
C SER A 120 30.31 -11.61 2.20
N ALA A 121 31.55 -11.18 2.04
CA ALA A 121 32.49 -11.78 1.07
C ALA A 121 32.86 -13.23 1.42
N THR A 122 32.97 -13.54 2.72
CA THR A 122 33.29 -14.88 3.22
C THR A 122 32.05 -15.75 3.38
N TYR A 123 30.92 -15.13 3.69
CA TYR A 123 29.64 -15.79 3.92
C TYR A 123 28.60 -15.36 2.87
N PRO A 124 28.63 -15.95 1.68
CA PRO A 124 27.66 -15.63 0.64
C PRO A 124 26.26 -16.03 1.09
N GLN A 125 25.31 -15.11 0.88
CA GLN A 125 23.91 -15.30 1.22
C GLN A 125 23.02 -14.89 0.06
N THR A 126 21.84 -15.49 0.01
CA THR A 126 20.77 -15.03 -0.86
C THR A 126 19.56 -14.68 0.00
N VAL A 127 18.98 -13.52 -0.25
CA VAL A 127 17.81 -13.02 0.46
C VAL A 127 16.71 -12.69 -0.54
N ASP A 128 15.55 -13.28 -0.34
CA ASP A 128 14.33 -12.95 -1.07
C ASP A 128 13.47 -12.06 -0.20
N LEU A 129 13.03 -10.92 -0.75
CA LEU A 129 12.21 -9.96 -0.03
C LEU A 129 10.99 -9.55 -0.86
N CYS A 130 9.88 -9.35 -0.18
CA CYS A 130 8.69 -8.73 -0.80
C CYS A 130 7.91 -7.90 0.22
N TRP A 131 7.20 -6.90 -0.30
CA TRP A 131 6.17 -6.19 0.44
C TRP A 131 4.81 -6.80 0.15
N THR A 132 4.01 -7.04 1.20
CA THR A 132 2.63 -7.52 1.11
C THR A 132 1.75 -6.72 2.06
N ILE A 133 0.45 -6.94 2.02
CA ILE A 133 -0.47 -6.50 3.06
C ILE A 133 -0.34 -7.43 4.28
N ASP A 134 -0.69 -6.94 5.46
CA ASP A 134 -0.48 -7.65 6.74
C ASP A 134 -1.22 -9.00 6.81
N SER A 135 -2.36 -9.11 6.15
CA SER A 135 -3.15 -10.34 6.08
C SER A 135 -2.57 -11.42 5.17
N VAL A 136 -1.59 -11.07 4.31
CA VAL A 136 -0.97 -11.99 3.35
C VAL A 136 0.48 -12.26 3.74
N THR A 137 0.77 -13.52 4.05
CA THR A 137 2.13 -13.97 4.37
C THR A 137 2.47 -15.10 3.38
N PRO A 138 3.18 -14.77 2.27
CA PRO A 138 3.57 -15.79 1.29
C PRO A 138 4.50 -16.80 1.93
N ALA A 139 4.41 -18.06 1.52
CA ALA A 139 5.38 -19.07 1.92
C ALA A 139 6.78 -18.69 1.39
N ARG A 140 7.85 -19.22 2.01
CA ARG A 140 9.23 -18.93 1.63
C ARG A 140 9.50 -19.16 0.13
N SER A 141 8.92 -20.20 -0.45
CA SER A 141 9.05 -20.53 -1.89
C SER A 141 8.25 -19.60 -2.80
N GLU A 142 7.30 -18.85 -2.26
CA GLU A 142 6.37 -18.00 -3.01
C GLU A 142 6.74 -16.51 -2.96
N ILE A 143 7.75 -16.14 -2.16
CA ILE A 143 8.16 -14.73 -2.01
C ILE A 143 8.39 -14.07 -3.38
N LEU A 144 9.11 -14.73 -4.28
CA LEU A 144 9.42 -14.19 -5.60
C LEU A 144 8.23 -14.18 -6.58
N SER A 145 7.11 -14.81 -6.24
CA SER A 145 5.88 -14.73 -7.01
C SER A 145 5.07 -13.48 -6.69
N VAL A 146 5.44 -12.76 -5.63
CA VAL A 146 4.80 -11.49 -5.26
C VAL A 146 5.32 -10.37 -6.16
N PHE A 147 4.41 -9.54 -6.67
CA PHE A 147 4.80 -8.39 -7.49
C PHE A 147 5.74 -7.44 -6.75
N GLY A 148 6.82 -7.03 -7.38
CA GLY A 148 7.84 -6.17 -6.79
C GLY A 148 8.82 -6.88 -5.86
N ALA A 149 8.73 -8.22 -5.71
CA ALA A 149 9.71 -8.99 -4.96
C ALA A 149 11.10 -8.93 -5.58
N GLN A 150 12.12 -8.99 -4.74
CA GLN A 150 13.51 -8.97 -5.18
C GLN A 150 14.30 -10.09 -4.55
N ARG A 151 15.19 -10.69 -5.36
CA ARG A 151 16.25 -11.59 -4.90
C ARG A 151 17.56 -10.84 -4.86
N ILE A 152 18.20 -10.82 -3.72
CA ILE A 152 19.49 -10.20 -3.47
C ILE A 152 20.46 -11.31 -3.12
N ALA A 153 21.53 -11.43 -3.88
CA ALA A 153 22.61 -12.37 -3.60
C ALA A 153 23.91 -11.60 -3.41
N TRP A 154 24.62 -11.89 -2.34
CA TRP A 154 25.96 -11.36 -2.10
C TRP A 154 26.95 -12.47 -1.77
N GLY A 155 28.22 -12.16 -1.76
CA GLY A 155 29.33 -13.11 -1.61
C GLY A 155 30.48 -12.81 -2.56
N SER A 156 30.38 -11.72 -3.33
CA SER A 156 31.46 -11.21 -4.15
C SER A 156 32.20 -10.08 -3.43
N VAL A 157 33.46 -9.89 -3.75
CA VAL A 157 34.40 -8.94 -3.13
C VAL A 157 33.96 -7.46 -3.20
N HIS A 158 32.93 -7.14 -3.99
CA HIS A 158 32.60 -5.75 -4.35
C HIS A 158 31.20 -5.28 -3.90
N PHE A 159 30.51 -5.98 -3.03
CA PHE A 159 29.16 -5.57 -2.61
C PHE A 159 29.25 -4.66 -1.37
N SER A 160 29.41 -3.36 -1.57
CA SER A 160 29.43 -2.37 -0.49
C SER A 160 28.22 -1.42 -0.50
N ALA A 161 27.45 -1.40 -1.57
CA ALA A 161 26.29 -0.51 -1.67
C ALA A 161 25.03 -1.14 -1.08
N PRO A 162 24.23 -0.41 -0.30
CA PRO A 162 22.94 -0.88 0.16
C PRO A 162 21.98 -1.08 -1.01
N ILE A 163 21.20 -2.15 -0.95
CA ILE A 163 20.17 -2.45 -1.94
C ILE A 163 18.83 -2.01 -1.37
N LEU A 164 18.09 -1.25 -2.17
CA LEU A 164 16.82 -0.66 -1.81
C LEU A 164 15.65 -1.49 -2.33
N LEU A 165 14.68 -1.75 -1.47
CA LEU A 165 13.37 -2.30 -1.84
C LEU A 165 12.29 -1.29 -1.44
N PRO A 166 11.85 -0.40 -2.34
CA PRO A 166 10.75 0.50 -2.07
C PRO A 166 9.42 -0.27 -1.97
N ALA A 167 8.54 0.18 -1.07
CA ALA A 167 7.19 -0.32 -0.98
C ALA A 167 6.27 0.48 -1.92
N GLU A 168 5.53 -0.23 -2.78
CA GLU A 168 4.53 0.39 -3.66
C GLU A 168 3.26 0.68 -2.85
N LEU A 169 3.22 1.86 -2.21
CA LEU A 169 2.11 2.25 -1.32
C LEU A 169 0.78 2.47 -2.05
N SER A 170 0.76 2.52 -3.38
CA SER A 170 -0.48 2.56 -4.17
C SER A 170 -1.18 1.20 -4.21
N SER A 171 -0.43 0.12 -4.09
CA SER A 171 -0.94 -1.26 -4.05
C SER A 171 -1.09 -1.83 -2.64
N LEU A 172 -0.50 -1.14 -1.64
CA LEU A 172 -0.54 -1.51 -0.23
C LEU A 172 -1.34 -0.47 0.54
N ASN A 173 -2.09 -0.86 1.58
CA ASN A 173 -2.76 0.13 2.41
C ASN A 173 -1.74 0.91 3.26
N PRO A 174 -1.54 2.20 3.00
CA PRO A 174 -0.58 3.01 3.74
C PRO A 174 -1.08 3.46 5.12
N THR A 175 -2.32 3.17 5.50
CA THR A 175 -2.93 3.65 6.74
C THR A 175 -2.40 2.85 7.93
N ILE A 176 -1.74 3.53 8.86
CA ILE A 176 -1.25 2.94 10.11
C ILE A 176 -2.29 3.08 11.23
N LYS A 177 -2.97 4.22 11.25
CA LYS A 177 -3.94 4.52 12.30
C LYS A 177 -5.06 5.42 11.79
N ASP A 178 -6.29 5.04 12.07
CA ASP A 178 -7.48 5.85 11.81
C ASP A 178 -8.58 5.49 12.82
N SER A 179 -9.78 6.00 12.62
CA SER A 179 -10.98 5.68 13.40
C SER A 179 -11.42 4.22 13.29
N VAL A 180 -10.97 3.53 12.25
CA VAL A 180 -11.23 2.10 11.97
C VAL A 180 -9.92 1.32 12.12
N THR A 181 -10.02 0.06 12.57
CA THR A 181 -8.87 -0.85 12.59
C THR A 181 -8.58 -1.38 11.19
N TYR A 182 -7.35 -1.25 10.73
CA TYR A 182 -6.88 -1.78 9.47
C TYR A 182 -6.05 -3.04 9.70
N THR A 183 -6.25 -4.05 8.87
CA THR A 183 -5.54 -5.35 8.93
C THR A 183 -4.66 -5.59 7.72
N ASP A 184 -4.57 -4.61 6.83
CA ASP A 184 -3.87 -4.68 5.54
C ASP A 184 -2.69 -3.71 5.43
N CYS A 185 -2.16 -3.25 6.57
CA CYS A 185 -0.94 -2.45 6.64
C CYS A 185 0.24 -3.17 5.94
N PRO A 186 1.25 -2.42 5.46
CA PRO A 186 2.41 -3.05 4.83
C PRO A 186 3.13 -4.03 5.75
N ARG A 187 3.49 -5.18 5.19
CA ARG A 187 4.28 -6.24 5.80
C ARG A 187 5.50 -6.53 4.94
N LEU A 188 6.69 -6.56 5.54
CA LEU A 188 7.88 -7.05 4.88
C LEU A 188 8.06 -8.52 5.19
N THR A 189 8.26 -9.33 4.16
CA THR A 189 8.53 -10.77 4.27
C THR A 189 9.88 -11.08 3.65
N CYS A 190 10.70 -11.86 4.36
CA CYS A 190 12.05 -12.23 3.96
C CYS A 190 12.29 -13.72 4.08
N GLY A 191 12.93 -14.29 3.06
CA GLY A 191 13.48 -15.63 3.07
C GLY A 191 15.00 -15.59 2.94
N PHE A 192 15.73 -16.26 3.84
CA PHE A 192 17.18 -16.31 3.84
C PHE A 192 17.66 -17.68 3.37
N TYR A 193 18.63 -17.69 2.47
CA TYR A 193 19.20 -18.91 1.90
C TYR A 193 20.71 -18.86 2.04
N ARG A 194 21.23 -19.69 2.95
CA ARG A 194 22.68 -19.84 3.11
C ARG A 194 23.29 -20.60 1.94
N ASN A 195 24.56 -20.36 1.70
CA ASN A 195 25.33 -21.24 0.83
C ASN A 195 25.76 -22.49 1.62
N ASP A 196 25.52 -23.68 1.06
CA ASP A 196 25.85 -24.96 1.72
C ASP A 196 27.36 -25.10 2.00
N ALA A 197 28.23 -24.46 1.21
CA ALA A 197 29.66 -24.41 1.49
C ALA A 197 30.01 -23.72 2.82
N CYS A 198 29.11 -22.89 3.38
CA CYS A 198 29.31 -22.18 4.65
C CYS A 198 28.87 -22.99 5.87
N VAL A 199 28.21 -24.12 5.70
CA VAL A 199 27.65 -24.94 6.78
C VAL A 199 28.76 -25.50 7.70
N ALA A 200 29.96 -25.72 7.17
CA ALA A 200 31.09 -26.28 7.91
C ALA A 200 31.69 -25.32 8.97
N LEU A 201 31.26 -24.03 8.98
CA LEU A 201 31.87 -22.99 9.81
C LEU A 201 31.26 -22.84 11.22
N GLY A 202 30.28 -23.67 11.58
CA GLY A 202 29.71 -23.69 12.93
C GLY A 202 28.69 -22.60 13.24
N SER A 203 28.15 -22.64 14.47
CA SER A 203 27.02 -21.82 14.91
C SER A 203 27.35 -20.35 15.22
N SER A 204 28.61 -19.93 15.15
CA SER A 204 29.05 -18.56 15.47
C SER A 204 29.44 -17.73 14.23
N ALA A 205 28.71 -17.91 13.13
CA ALA A 205 28.94 -17.11 11.95
C ALA A 205 28.68 -15.61 12.22
N PRO A 206 29.56 -14.72 11.72
CA PRO A 206 29.39 -13.28 11.92
C PRO A 206 28.17 -12.76 11.16
N ILE A 207 27.73 -11.55 11.53
CA ILE A 207 26.71 -10.83 10.78
C ILE A 207 27.27 -10.50 9.40
N CYS A 208 26.62 -10.99 8.35
CA CYS A 208 27.01 -10.78 6.96
C CYS A 208 26.14 -9.74 6.24
N GLY A 209 25.06 -9.29 6.88
CA GLY A 209 24.20 -8.23 6.37
C GLY A 209 23.18 -7.80 7.39
N SER A 210 22.56 -6.65 7.16
CA SER A 210 21.50 -6.12 8.01
C SER A 210 20.37 -5.58 7.17
N ILE A 211 19.13 -5.70 7.66
CA ILE A 211 17.94 -5.12 7.06
C ILE A 211 17.47 -3.97 7.91
N LEU A 212 17.50 -2.78 7.33
CA LEU A 212 16.95 -1.57 7.92
C LEU A 212 15.66 -1.20 7.21
N ILE A 213 14.74 -0.62 7.96
CA ILE A 213 13.48 -0.08 7.40
C ILE A 213 13.42 1.39 7.72
N ARG A 214 13.10 2.19 6.72
CA ARG A 214 12.84 3.62 6.90
C ARG A 214 11.59 4.06 6.16
N GLY A 215 11.01 5.16 6.60
CA GLY A 215 9.85 5.73 5.96
C GLY A 215 9.49 7.07 6.55
N VAL A 216 8.39 7.62 6.05
CA VAL A 216 7.80 8.86 6.54
C VAL A 216 6.32 8.61 6.83
N ILE A 217 5.87 9.05 8.01
CA ILE A 217 4.48 8.99 8.43
C ILE A 217 3.92 10.40 8.40
N GLU A 218 2.84 10.59 7.66
CA GLU A 218 1.99 11.77 7.75
C GLU A 218 1.01 11.59 8.90
N CYS A 219 1.10 12.46 9.92
CA CYS A 219 0.24 12.44 11.09
C CYS A 219 -0.67 13.67 11.11
N SER A 220 -1.93 13.48 11.51
CA SER A 220 -2.89 14.57 11.62
C SER A 220 -3.85 14.39 12.80
N ALA A 221 -4.54 15.48 13.18
CA ALA A 221 -5.47 15.54 14.30
C ALA A 221 -4.84 15.06 15.62
N PRO A 222 -3.98 15.88 16.27
CA PRO A 222 -3.36 15.55 17.55
C PRO A 222 -4.44 15.24 18.61
N ILE A 223 -4.15 14.26 19.47
CA ILE A 223 -5.02 13.88 20.58
C ILE A 223 -4.69 14.83 21.74
N ASN A 224 -5.56 15.81 21.98
CA ASN A 224 -5.46 16.63 23.17
C ASN A 224 -5.84 15.79 24.38
N ARG A 225 -4.84 15.33 25.14
CA ARG A 225 -5.08 14.78 26.46
C ARG A 225 -5.12 15.94 27.45
N PRO A 226 -6.16 16.06 28.29
CA PRO A 226 -6.10 16.98 29.40
C PRO A 226 -4.89 16.59 30.26
N THR A 227 -4.04 17.56 30.58
CA THR A 227 -2.94 17.37 31.53
C THR A 227 -3.61 16.92 32.86
N PRO A 228 -3.22 15.78 33.44
CA PRO A 228 -3.71 15.45 34.76
C PRO A 228 -3.34 16.60 35.69
N SER A 229 -4.33 17.22 36.31
CA SER A 229 -4.12 18.20 37.38
C SER A 229 -3.39 17.48 38.49
N SER A 230 -2.15 17.86 38.71
CA SER A 230 -1.33 17.45 39.84
C SER A 230 -1.96 17.88 41.19
#